data_0a4660e4fd03f54a9046b2dee7771be5
#
_entry.id   0a4660e4fd03f54a9046b2dee7771be5
#
_cell.length_a   1.000
_cell.length_b   1.000
_cell.length_c   1.000
_cell.angle_alpha   90.00
_cell.angle_beta   90.00
_cell.angle_gamma   90.00
#
_symmetry.space_group_name_H-M   'P 1'
#
loop_
_entity.id
_entity.type
_entity.pdbx_description
1 polymer ?
#
loop_
_entity_poly.entity_id
_entity_poly.type
_entity_poly.pdbx_seq_one_letter_code
_entity_poly.pdbx_strand_id
1 'polypeptide(L)'
;MKRLSLLLLLAVAAGLTASARPSAPRAAAADACSLPTKKPVWIDFADGSVPFWELFAKPGNVAAASNFIFPPQIRARGAKTVYFDLNFTRRTGTPTEPADPATVVDRANRFYTYASNSMGCANPVIAENELQGASTLTPWSPGNAQYRANVLTFLRTLAGHGAKPVLLVSSIPYTGGEAGDWWRQVAQVASIVREVYFPAPKVYKLGVVQGSRTIRQMFRGGAQDFISIGIPPSKLGIMLGFQTTPGSGGREQLRPASKWFELTKLQALAAKTVARELGLASVWSWGWATWTVAESDPDKPTDACVYLWAREPTLCDAPRKAGPALNTDLTEGQLIFPPGSRCTVLGHPVRWDVAASISRVTRDPQPAFTATYSRAVASSYAHVSTRAILDAEKAVISLHFHGSRAAYVAALQHDHANAGIARGVIGDELRRSLIQSRLHVAGPSAAAIQSYYDTYAGAPVRLVQVKPAAPWLANSKRGFALGAVAPPRVFTLKNGQQTTVRTMTGVFKVKALGPTVDLAELPLAKARKPIVTALVSLARDTAYQNWLLAREKSAQSQTLCWRDLLPAVEVVPLTDYLPYLALDSGAAASTAAVGG
;
A
#
# COMPACT_ATOMS: atom_id res chain seq x y z
N MET A 1 67.83 -15.98 -26.24
CA MET A 1 68.78 -15.27 -27.11
C MET A 1 68.27 -13.84 -27.20
N LYS A 2 68.85 -12.85 -26.46
CA LYS A 2 69.84 -11.86 -26.91
C LYS A 2 69.31 -11.07 -28.10
N ARG A 3 69.07 -9.75 -28.05
CA ARG A 3 69.89 -8.56 -27.78
C ARG A 3 68.94 -7.33 -27.77
N LEU A 4 68.86 -6.39 -26.89
CA LEU A 4 69.78 -5.28 -26.54
C LEU A 4 70.13 -4.33 -27.73
N SER A 5 69.70 -3.06 -27.59
CA SER A 5 70.40 -1.81 -27.95
C SER A 5 69.38 -0.65 -27.80
N LEU A 6 69.45 0.24 -26.93
CA LEU A 6 70.39 1.32 -26.51
C LEU A 6 70.27 2.61 -27.35
N LEU A 7 69.77 3.67 -26.66
CA LEU A 7 70.10 5.11 -26.69
C LEU A 7 69.94 5.93 -27.98
N LEU A 8 69.19 7.04 -27.87
CA LEU A 8 69.76 8.37 -28.12
C LEU A 8 68.98 9.47 -27.35
N LEU A 9 69.65 10.14 -26.43
CA LEU A 9 69.31 11.42 -25.83
C LEU A 9 69.53 12.53 -26.87
N LEU A 10 68.54 13.43 -27.03
CA LEU A 10 68.76 14.77 -27.56
C LEU A 10 67.99 15.78 -26.73
N ALA A 11 68.73 16.53 -25.92
CA ALA A 11 68.23 17.67 -25.20
C ALA A 11 68.11 18.87 -26.16
N VAL A 12 66.91 19.46 -26.25
CA VAL A 12 66.73 20.80 -26.79
C VAL A 12 66.05 21.64 -25.70
N ALA A 13 66.84 22.53 -25.12
CA ALA A 13 66.35 23.62 -24.29
C ALA A 13 65.68 24.67 -25.18
N ALA A 14 64.39 24.90 -25.00
CA ALA A 14 63.70 26.05 -25.57
C ALA A 14 62.80 26.67 -24.48
N GLY A 15 62.94 27.94 -24.32
CA GLY A 15 62.49 28.80 -23.23
C GLY A 15 61.02 28.70 -22.79
N LEU A 16 60.86 28.65 -21.49
CA LEU A 16 59.62 28.86 -20.81
C LEU A 16 59.23 30.35 -20.82
N THR A 17 58.42 30.75 -21.79
CA THR A 17 57.53 31.89 -21.60
C THR A 17 56.27 31.40 -20.91
N ALA A 18 56.13 31.65 -19.61
CA ALA A 18 54.94 31.41 -18.85
C ALA A 18 53.83 32.36 -19.34
N SER A 19 53.04 31.88 -20.32
CA SER A 19 51.75 32.50 -20.65
C SER A 19 50.84 32.28 -19.47
N ALA A 20 50.61 33.28 -18.64
CA ALA A 20 49.55 33.32 -17.65
C ALA A 20 48.22 33.03 -18.39
N ARG A 21 47.71 31.81 -18.22
CA ARG A 21 46.31 31.51 -18.61
C ARG A 21 45.41 32.44 -17.81
N PRO A 22 44.51 33.20 -18.48
CA PRO A 22 43.54 33.99 -17.77
C PRO A 22 42.70 33.05 -16.89
N SER A 23 42.69 33.27 -15.59
CA SER A 23 41.77 32.61 -14.66
C SER A 23 40.34 32.87 -15.16
N ALA A 24 39.64 31.82 -15.51
CA ALA A 24 38.22 31.91 -15.86
C ALA A 24 37.45 32.66 -14.78
N PRO A 25 36.58 33.59 -15.13
CA PRO A 25 35.96 34.48 -14.15
C PRO A 25 35.12 33.65 -13.15
N ARG A 26 35.28 34.00 -11.87
CA ARG A 26 34.57 33.36 -10.70
C ARG A 26 33.05 33.28 -10.86
N ALA A 27 32.44 34.06 -11.76
CA ALA A 27 31.02 34.06 -12.06
C ALA A 27 30.56 32.73 -12.73
N ALA A 28 31.42 32.05 -13.50
CA ALA A 28 31.08 30.75 -14.12
C ALA A 28 30.99 29.60 -13.09
N ALA A 29 31.70 29.72 -11.95
CA ALA A 29 31.65 28.69 -10.91
C ALA A 29 30.37 28.70 -10.07
N ALA A 30 29.75 29.88 -9.86
CA ALA A 30 28.48 29.99 -9.11
C ALA A 30 27.29 29.38 -9.87
N ASP A 31 27.34 29.33 -11.18
CA ASP A 31 26.26 28.76 -12.03
C ASP A 31 26.34 27.23 -12.20
N ALA A 32 27.51 26.64 -11.90
CA ALA A 32 27.71 25.18 -12.06
C ALA A 32 26.76 24.31 -11.21
N CYS A 33 26.38 24.82 -10.04
CA CYS A 33 25.47 24.13 -9.10
C CYS A 33 24.04 24.69 -9.09
N SER A 34 23.72 25.68 -9.93
CA SER A 34 22.37 26.21 -9.99
C SER A 34 21.46 25.21 -10.68
N LEU A 35 20.38 24.78 -10.01
CA LEU A 35 19.33 24.00 -10.62
C LEU A 35 18.24 24.90 -11.19
N PRO A 36 17.40 24.40 -12.13
CA PRO A 36 16.23 25.12 -12.61
C PRO A 36 15.32 25.56 -11.47
N THR A 37 14.81 26.79 -11.53
CA THR A 37 13.88 27.31 -10.52
C THR A 37 12.46 26.78 -10.69
N LYS A 38 12.10 26.41 -11.93
CA LYS A 38 10.79 25.81 -12.25
C LYS A 38 10.68 24.42 -11.60
N LYS A 39 9.64 24.21 -10.81
CA LYS A 39 9.35 22.94 -10.15
C LYS A 39 8.26 22.16 -10.91
N PRO A 40 8.29 20.83 -10.85
CA PRO A 40 9.36 19.99 -10.28
C PRO A 40 10.64 20.04 -11.13
N VAL A 41 11.80 19.93 -10.47
CA VAL A 41 13.06 19.71 -11.18
C VAL A 41 13.15 18.24 -11.57
N TRP A 42 13.39 17.97 -12.85
CA TRP A 42 13.63 16.60 -13.33
C TRP A 42 15.12 16.29 -13.29
N ILE A 43 15.48 15.17 -12.67
CA ILE A 43 16.85 14.76 -12.44
C ILE A 43 17.01 13.30 -12.86
N ASP A 44 17.91 13.05 -13.82
CA ASP A 44 18.06 11.74 -14.44
C ASP A 44 19.42 11.15 -14.03
N PHE A 45 19.43 9.94 -13.43
CA PHE A 45 20.70 9.25 -13.19
C PHE A 45 21.20 8.65 -14.51
N ALA A 46 22.07 9.39 -15.14
CA ALA A 46 22.61 9.08 -16.47
C ALA A 46 24.00 9.71 -16.62
N ASP A 47 25.00 9.18 -15.92
CA ASP A 47 26.39 9.57 -16.06
C ASP A 47 27.06 8.89 -17.26
N GLY A 48 28.34 9.13 -17.48
CA GLY A 48 29.10 8.57 -18.60
C GLY A 48 29.27 7.05 -18.57
N SER A 49 28.82 6.35 -17.53
CA SER A 49 28.72 4.90 -17.49
C SER A 49 27.52 4.36 -18.26
N VAL A 50 26.53 5.22 -18.55
CA VAL A 50 25.39 4.90 -19.41
C VAL A 50 25.82 5.02 -20.87
N PRO A 51 25.75 3.98 -21.72
CA PRO A 51 26.25 4.01 -23.10
C PRO A 51 25.64 5.09 -24.00
N PHE A 52 24.53 5.65 -23.62
CA PHE A 52 23.76 6.67 -24.35
C PHE A 52 23.51 7.94 -23.50
N TRP A 53 24.40 8.21 -22.56
CA TRP A 53 24.27 9.33 -21.60
C TRP A 53 24.17 10.70 -22.28
N GLU A 54 24.66 10.84 -23.50
CA GLU A 54 24.55 12.06 -24.29
C GLU A 54 23.09 12.50 -24.52
N LEU A 55 22.13 11.60 -24.47
CA LEU A 55 20.71 11.94 -24.52
C LEU A 55 20.30 12.83 -23.34
N PHE A 56 20.90 12.59 -22.18
CA PHE A 56 20.61 13.32 -20.92
C PHE A 56 21.52 14.54 -20.74
N ALA A 57 22.72 14.57 -21.33
CA ALA A 57 23.69 15.64 -21.21
C ALA A 57 23.40 16.81 -22.17
N LYS A 58 22.14 17.22 -22.32
CA LYS A 58 21.69 18.31 -23.21
C LYS A 58 21.16 19.51 -22.40
N PRO A 59 21.15 20.72 -22.98
CA PRO A 59 20.48 21.87 -22.40
C PRO A 59 19.03 21.54 -22.02
N GLY A 60 18.60 22.03 -20.86
CA GLY A 60 17.26 21.75 -20.30
C GLY A 60 17.19 20.52 -19.40
N ASN A 61 18.18 19.64 -19.41
CA ASN A 61 18.28 18.49 -18.51
C ASN A 61 19.10 18.78 -17.25
N VAL A 62 18.85 17.97 -16.22
CA VAL A 62 19.71 17.83 -15.04
C VAL A 62 20.08 16.36 -14.92
N ALA A 63 21.37 16.03 -14.99
CA ALA A 63 21.84 14.66 -14.84
C ALA A 63 22.51 14.47 -13.48
N ALA A 64 22.16 13.39 -12.78
CA ALA A 64 22.85 12.94 -11.61
C ALA A 64 24.06 12.09 -12.02
N ALA A 65 25.25 12.41 -11.54
CA ALA A 65 26.48 11.74 -11.90
C ALA A 65 27.37 11.49 -10.69
N SER A 66 27.97 10.30 -10.65
CA SER A 66 28.99 9.92 -9.69
C SER A 66 30.40 10.31 -10.15
N ASN A 67 31.37 10.31 -9.24
CA ASN A 67 32.80 10.60 -9.39
C ASN A 67 33.13 12.02 -9.89
N PHE A 68 34.42 12.27 -10.16
CA PHE A 68 34.94 13.59 -10.57
C PHE A 68 35.05 13.77 -12.10
N ILE A 69 34.83 12.70 -12.89
CA ILE A 69 35.00 12.71 -14.35
C ILE A 69 33.74 13.20 -15.06
N PHE A 70 32.58 12.65 -14.70
CA PHE A 70 31.36 12.85 -15.45
C PHE A 70 30.68 14.22 -15.23
N PRO A 71 30.62 14.81 -14.03
CA PRO A 71 29.99 16.11 -13.86
C PRO A 71 30.51 17.20 -14.79
N PRO A 72 31.84 17.39 -14.96
CA PRO A 72 32.37 18.36 -15.92
C PRO A 72 32.00 18.05 -17.37
N GLN A 73 32.04 16.79 -17.78
CA GLN A 73 31.70 16.37 -19.15
C GLN A 73 30.24 16.64 -19.48
N ILE A 74 29.32 16.36 -18.57
CA ILE A 74 27.89 16.60 -18.71
C ILE A 74 27.64 18.11 -18.85
N ARG A 75 28.26 18.94 -17.98
CA ARG A 75 28.12 20.38 -18.07
C ARG A 75 28.69 20.98 -19.35
N ALA A 76 29.79 20.43 -19.85
CA ALA A 76 30.37 20.87 -21.13
C ALA A 76 29.41 20.66 -22.30
N ARG A 77 28.43 19.76 -22.19
CA ARG A 77 27.35 19.52 -23.17
C ARG A 77 26.09 20.36 -22.92
N GLY A 78 26.05 21.14 -21.86
CA GLY A 78 24.99 22.10 -21.55
C GLY A 78 23.95 21.65 -20.52
N ALA A 79 23.98 20.42 -20.03
CA ALA A 79 23.12 20.00 -18.93
C ALA A 79 23.61 20.53 -17.57
N LYS A 80 22.71 20.66 -16.61
CA LYS A 80 23.04 20.86 -15.19
C LYS A 80 23.36 19.51 -14.53
N THR A 81 24.03 19.52 -13.38
CA THR A 81 24.44 18.29 -12.71
C THR A 81 24.10 18.29 -11.22
N VAL A 82 23.88 17.10 -10.70
CA VAL A 82 23.75 16.76 -9.28
C VAL A 82 24.80 15.70 -8.97
N TYR A 83 25.46 15.77 -7.84
CA TYR A 83 26.36 14.70 -7.39
C TYR A 83 25.55 13.53 -6.84
N PHE A 84 25.88 12.30 -7.26
CA PHE A 84 25.23 11.08 -6.80
C PHE A 84 26.22 10.23 -6.00
N ASP A 85 25.95 10.03 -4.70
CA ASP A 85 26.81 9.23 -3.82
C ASP A 85 26.36 7.77 -3.75
N LEU A 86 27.09 6.89 -4.39
CA LEU A 86 26.87 5.43 -4.34
C LEU A 86 27.42 4.77 -3.07
N ASN A 87 28.13 5.52 -2.23
CA ASN A 87 28.85 4.98 -1.07
C ASN A 87 28.30 5.46 0.28
N PHE A 88 27.05 5.90 0.33
CA PHE A 88 26.45 6.45 1.53
C PHE A 88 26.55 5.51 2.74
N THR A 89 26.25 4.23 2.56
CA THR A 89 26.36 3.21 3.63
C THR A 89 27.78 3.04 4.17
N ARG A 90 28.82 3.23 3.35
CA ARG A 90 30.22 3.21 3.83
C ARG A 90 30.53 4.39 4.75
N ARG A 91 29.74 5.46 4.72
CA ARG A 91 29.94 6.67 5.51
C ARG A 91 29.17 6.64 6.83
N THR A 92 27.96 6.13 6.83
CA THR A 92 27.06 6.14 7.98
C THR A 92 26.90 4.77 8.66
N GLY A 93 27.29 3.69 7.97
CA GLY A 93 27.02 2.31 8.38
C GLY A 93 25.63 1.82 7.94
N THR A 94 25.14 0.81 8.60
CA THR A 94 23.84 0.19 8.41
C THR A 94 23.07 0.12 9.74
N PRO A 95 21.77 -0.20 9.76
CA PRO A 95 21.02 -0.37 11.00
C PRO A 95 21.58 -1.43 11.95
N THR A 96 22.23 -2.47 11.42
CA THR A 96 22.84 -3.56 12.21
C THR A 96 24.33 -3.31 12.53
N GLU A 97 25.00 -2.55 11.67
CA GLU A 97 26.41 -2.22 11.80
C GLU A 97 26.61 -0.71 11.57
N PRO A 98 26.19 0.15 12.51
CA PRO A 98 26.37 1.58 12.38
C PRO A 98 27.86 1.94 12.39
N ALA A 99 28.23 2.93 11.59
CA ALA A 99 29.59 3.46 11.63
C ALA A 99 29.91 4.03 13.03
N ASP A 100 31.19 4.04 13.39
CA ASP A 100 31.64 4.72 14.60
C ASP A 100 31.25 6.20 14.52
N PRO A 101 30.42 6.70 15.45
CA PRO A 101 29.91 8.07 15.42
C PRO A 101 31.05 9.14 15.46
N ALA A 102 32.19 8.84 16.09
CA ALA A 102 33.32 9.73 16.12
C ALA A 102 33.95 10.02 14.73
N THR A 103 33.71 9.12 13.77
CA THR A 103 34.24 9.23 12.40
C THR A 103 33.30 9.92 11.41
N VAL A 104 32.01 10.06 11.74
CA VAL A 104 30.97 10.49 10.77
C VAL A 104 31.17 11.91 10.28
N VAL A 105 31.49 12.83 11.19
CA VAL A 105 31.73 14.24 10.85
C VAL A 105 32.93 14.38 9.92
N ASP A 106 34.03 13.70 10.22
CA ASP A 106 35.23 13.73 9.39
C ASP A 106 34.99 13.11 8.00
N ARG A 107 34.26 12.01 7.94
CA ARG A 107 33.82 11.41 6.65
C ARG A 107 32.98 12.39 5.84
N ALA A 108 32.06 13.11 6.48
CA ALA A 108 31.21 14.10 5.80
C ALA A 108 32.02 15.28 5.27
N ASN A 109 32.99 15.78 6.06
CA ASN A 109 33.88 16.88 5.66
C ASN A 109 34.72 16.50 4.43
N ARG A 110 35.38 15.33 4.47
CA ARG A 110 36.15 14.82 3.32
C ARG A 110 35.26 14.61 2.08
N PHE A 111 34.08 14.09 2.29
CA PHE A 111 33.16 13.87 1.18
C PHE A 111 32.63 15.17 0.59
N TYR A 112 32.26 16.14 1.40
CA TYR A 112 31.90 17.47 0.93
C TYR A 112 33.00 18.09 0.04
N THR A 113 34.25 18.04 0.48
CA THR A 113 35.39 18.55 -0.29
C THR A 113 35.51 17.84 -1.65
N TYR A 114 35.38 16.52 -1.65
CA TYR A 114 35.40 15.72 -2.89
C TYR A 114 34.26 16.07 -3.83
N ALA A 115 33.02 16.10 -3.32
CA ALA A 115 31.82 16.40 -4.12
C ALA A 115 31.87 17.85 -4.66
N SER A 116 32.28 18.83 -3.85
CA SER A 116 32.39 20.22 -4.27
C SER A 116 33.43 20.40 -5.37
N ASN A 117 34.58 19.73 -5.26
CA ASN A 117 35.60 19.73 -6.31
C ASN A 117 35.11 19.08 -7.59
N SER A 118 34.45 17.95 -7.48
CA SER A 118 33.84 17.23 -8.62
C SER A 118 32.79 18.07 -9.35
N MET A 119 31.99 18.79 -8.55
CA MET A 119 30.93 19.66 -9.06
C MET A 119 31.45 21.04 -9.49
N GLY A 120 32.64 21.44 -9.07
CA GLY A 120 33.20 22.75 -9.36
C GLY A 120 32.45 23.92 -8.71
N CYS A 121 31.79 23.70 -7.59
CA CYS A 121 31.04 24.72 -6.85
C CYS A 121 30.99 24.46 -5.35
N ALA A 122 30.75 25.50 -4.55
CA ALA A 122 30.71 25.42 -3.09
C ALA A 122 29.37 24.89 -2.52
N ASN A 123 28.28 24.90 -3.30
CA ASN A 123 26.95 24.53 -2.84
C ASN A 123 26.35 23.38 -3.69
N PRO A 124 27.02 22.21 -3.77
CA PRO A 124 26.55 21.11 -4.60
C PRO A 124 25.24 20.54 -4.07
N VAL A 125 24.36 20.12 -4.99
CA VAL A 125 23.28 19.20 -4.65
C VAL A 125 23.87 17.80 -4.62
N ILE A 126 23.69 17.08 -3.51
CA ILE A 126 24.26 15.75 -3.28
C ILE A 126 23.13 14.78 -2.96
N ALA A 127 22.95 13.77 -3.80
CA ALA A 127 21.98 12.70 -3.58
C ALA A 127 22.66 11.51 -2.91
N GLU A 128 22.18 11.15 -1.74
CA GLU A 128 22.64 10.02 -0.93
C GLU A 128 21.82 8.77 -1.23
N ASN A 129 22.45 7.78 -1.83
CA ASN A 129 21.81 6.51 -2.23
C ASN A 129 22.03 5.46 -1.16
N GLU A 130 21.10 4.92 -0.80
CA GLU A 130 19.80 4.59 -0.33
C GLU A 130 19.79 4.56 1.19
N LEU A 131 18.79 5.10 1.84
CA LEU A 131 18.62 4.89 3.27
C LEU A 131 18.17 3.46 3.55
N GLN A 132 18.93 2.71 4.34
CA GLN A 132 18.55 1.38 4.79
C GLN A 132 17.57 1.43 5.95
N GLY A 133 16.69 0.40 6.03
CA GLY A 133 15.78 0.20 7.14
C GLY A 133 14.74 1.32 7.32
N ALA A 134 14.35 2.03 6.26
CA ALA A 134 13.35 3.10 6.34
C ALA A 134 11.99 2.62 6.91
N SER A 135 11.63 1.36 6.69
CA SER A 135 10.40 0.71 7.16
C SER A 135 10.49 0.16 8.60
N THR A 136 11.65 0.26 9.26
CA THR A 136 11.84 -0.29 10.61
C THR A 136 10.94 0.40 11.63
N LEU A 137 10.18 -0.41 12.36
CA LEU A 137 9.26 0.04 13.40
C LEU A 137 10.03 0.61 14.62
N THR A 138 9.37 1.48 15.37
CA THR A 138 9.87 2.00 16.64
C THR A 138 9.26 1.22 17.83
N PRO A 139 9.95 1.13 19.01
CA PRO A 139 11.27 1.72 19.30
C PRO A 139 12.40 1.03 18.52
N TRP A 140 13.39 1.82 18.10
CA TRP A 140 14.54 1.29 17.39
C TRP A 140 15.47 0.49 18.30
N SER A 141 16.11 -0.53 17.75
CA SER A 141 17.27 -1.15 18.40
C SER A 141 18.39 -0.11 18.62
N PRO A 142 19.30 -0.34 19.59
CA PRO A 142 20.42 0.58 19.80
C PRO A 142 21.25 0.83 18.54
N GLY A 143 21.49 -0.22 17.73
CA GLY A 143 22.21 -0.10 16.45
C GLY A 143 21.47 0.79 15.44
N ASN A 144 20.15 0.58 15.30
CA ASN A 144 19.36 1.42 14.40
C ASN A 144 19.25 2.87 14.90
N ALA A 145 19.13 3.11 16.20
CA ALA A 145 19.15 4.45 16.79
C ALA A 145 20.47 5.16 16.48
N GLN A 146 21.61 4.46 16.67
CA GLN A 146 22.93 5.00 16.33
C GLN A 146 23.07 5.26 14.81
N TYR A 147 22.62 4.36 13.97
CA TYR A 147 22.61 4.57 12.52
C TYR A 147 21.80 5.80 12.11
N ARG A 148 20.61 5.98 12.68
CA ARG A 148 19.77 7.17 12.43
C ARG A 148 20.43 8.46 12.89
N ALA A 149 21.13 8.43 14.02
CA ALA A 149 21.92 9.55 14.51
C ALA A 149 23.09 9.87 13.55
N ASN A 150 23.81 8.84 13.08
CA ASN A 150 24.88 8.98 12.10
C ASN A 150 24.41 9.61 10.79
N VAL A 151 23.29 9.12 10.24
CA VAL A 151 22.69 9.68 9.01
C VAL A 151 22.37 11.16 9.19
N LEU A 152 21.72 11.52 10.29
CA LEU A 152 21.34 12.91 10.55
C LEU A 152 22.56 13.80 10.76
N THR A 153 23.59 13.34 11.47
CA THR A 153 24.87 14.04 11.67
C THR A 153 25.57 14.27 10.33
N PHE A 154 25.63 13.23 9.49
CA PHE A 154 26.24 13.34 8.16
C PHE A 154 25.53 14.38 7.30
N LEU A 155 24.21 14.33 7.18
CA LEU A 155 23.41 15.28 6.40
C LEU A 155 23.53 16.73 6.95
N ARG A 156 23.53 16.91 8.27
CA ARG A 156 23.72 18.21 8.93
C ARG A 156 25.09 18.79 8.62
N THR A 157 26.14 17.97 8.65
CA THR A 157 27.50 18.41 8.33
C THR A 157 27.62 18.88 6.89
N LEU A 158 27.06 18.11 5.93
CA LEU A 158 27.02 18.53 4.53
C LEU A 158 26.26 19.85 4.35
N ALA A 159 25.07 19.96 4.95
CA ALA A 159 24.26 21.18 4.89
C ALA A 159 24.96 22.38 5.55
N GLY A 160 25.71 22.17 6.65
CA GLY A 160 26.49 23.17 7.33
C GLY A 160 27.60 23.76 6.46
N HIS A 161 28.14 23.00 5.51
CA HIS A 161 29.06 23.48 4.48
C HIS A 161 28.38 24.19 3.30
N GLY A 162 27.06 24.23 3.26
CA GLY A 162 26.27 24.84 2.18
C GLY A 162 25.86 23.86 1.07
N ALA A 163 26.21 22.58 1.17
CA ALA A 163 25.64 21.57 0.27
C ALA A 163 24.11 21.45 0.45
N LYS A 164 23.43 20.91 -0.54
CA LYS A 164 21.98 20.64 -0.54
C LYS A 164 21.76 19.12 -0.60
N PRO A 165 21.76 18.43 0.55
CA PRO A 165 21.59 16.98 0.56
C PRO A 165 20.20 16.57 0.10
N VAL A 166 20.14 15.41 -0.58
CA VAL A 166 18.92 14.73 -0.98
C VAL A 166 19.03 13.28 -0.52
N LEU A 167 18.10 12.81 0.30
CA LEU A 167 18.09 11.43 0.79
C LEU A 167 17.14 10.59 -0.03
N LEU A 168 17.66 9.55 -0.68
CA LEU A 168 16.85 8.58 -1.44
C LEU A 168 16.33 7.47 -0.52
N VAL A 169 15.09 7.06 -0.71
CA VAL A 169 14.39 6.11 0.16
C VAL A 169 13.69 5.05 -0.68
N SER A 170 14.21 3.83 -0.71
CA SER A 170 13.71 2.74 -1.55
C SER A 170 12.48 2.04 -0.95
N SER A 171 12.40 1.89 0.36
CA SER A 171 11.29 1.21 1.02
C SER A 171 10.23 2.18 1.55
N ILE A 172 9.01 1.67 1.78
CA ILE A 172 7.93 2.44 2.41
C ILE A 172 8.39 2.86 3.81
N PRO A 173 8.44 4.16 4.14
CA PRO A 173 8.94 4.60 5.42
C PRO A 173 7.95 4.30 6.54
N TYR A 174 8.45 3.82 7.67
CA TYR A 174 7.69 3.89 8.91
C TYR A 174 7.74 5.33 9.45
N THR A 175 6.58 5.90 9.75
CA THR A 175 6.42 7.31 10.13
C THR A 175 5.80 7.51 11.51
N GLY A 176 5.62 6.44 12.29
CA GLY A 176 5.08 6.50 13.65
C GLY A 176 6.14 6.84 14.71
N GLY A 177 5.71 7.44 15.83
CA GLY A 177 6.55 7.70 16.99
C GLY A 177 7.85 8.44 16.68
N GLU A 178 8.95 8.01 17.30
CA GLU A 178 10.27 8.61 17.12
C GLU A 178 10.78 8.61 15.66
N ALA A 179 10.30 7.66 14.83
CA ALA A 179 10.64 7.66 13.41
C ALA A 179 10.06 8.90 12.70
N GLY A 180 8.82 9.28 13.01
CA GLY A 180 8.21 10.49 12.46
C GLY A 180 8.99 11.75 12.86
N ASP A 181 9.45 11.82 14.11
CA ASP A 181 10.28 12.94 14.60
C ASP A 181 11.62 13.00 13.86
N TRP A 182 12.24 11.86 13.64
CA TRP A 182 13.49 11.77 12.89
C TRP A 182 13.33 12.21 11.43
N TRP A 183 12.28 11.78 10.73
CA TRP A 183 12.00 12.21 9.36
C TRP A 183 11.81 13.73 9.27
N ARG A 184 11.13 14.35 10.25
CA ARG A 184 10.98 15.81 10.30
C ARG A 184 12.33 16.50 10.47
N GLN A 185 13.24 15.95 11.29
CA GLN A 185 14.60 16.48 11.44
C GLN A 185 15.42 16.34 10.15
N VAL A 186 15.32 15.22 9.43
CA VAL A 186 15.94 15.06 8.10
C VAL A 186 15.45 16.12 7.14
N ALA A 187 14.14 16.38 7.09
CA ALA A 187 13.55 17.35 6.17
C ALA A 187 13.98 18.81 6.45
N GLN A 188 14.49 19.12 7.64
CA GLN A 188 15.07 20.43 7.94
C GLN A 188 16.35 20.69 7.14
N VAL A 189 17.17 19.65 6.93
CA VAL A 189 18.52 19.75 6.36
C VAL A 189 18.66 19.13 4.97
N ALA A 190 17.73 18.27 4.57
CA ALA A 190 17.76 17.56 3.29
C ALA A 190 16.39 17.59 2.60
N SER A 191 16.37 17.33 1.30
CA SER A 191 15.17 16.89 0.59
C SER A 191 15.06 15.36 0.66
N ILE A 192 13.86 14.82 0.56
CA ILE A 192 13.61 13.38 0.61
C ILE A 192 12.99 12.95 -0.71
N VAL A 193 13.53 11.92 -1.34
CA VAL A 193 13.03 11.36 -2.60
C VAL A 193 12.63 9.91 -2.39
N ARG A 194 11.36 9.62 -2.62
CA ARG A 194 10.83 8.24 -2.52
C ARG A 194 10.98 7.53 -3.86
N GLU A 195 11.67 6.41 -3.84
CA GLU A 195 11.76 5.52 -4.99
C GLU A 195 10.47 4.69 -5.12
N VAL A 196 9.79 4.81 -6.25
CA VAL A 196 8.50 4.16 -6.48
C VAL A 196 8.64 3.25 -7.69
N TYR A 197 9.01 2.02 -7.42
CA TYR A 197 9.18 0.97 -8.42
C TYR A 197 7.99 0.00 -8.39
N PHE A 198 7.70 -0.65 -9.51
CA PHE A 198 6.56 -1.54 -9.62
C PHE A 198 6.77 -2.63 -10.70
N PRO A 199 6.05 -3.77 -10.62
CA PRO A 199 6.10 -4.82 -11.64
C PRO A 199 5.46 -4.33 -12.94
N ALA A 200 6.28 -4.06 -13.96
CA ALA A 200 5.85 -3.51 -15.25
C ALA A 200 4.78 -4.36 -15.96
N PRO A 201 4.91 -5.71 -16.06
CA PRO A 201 3.89 -6.53 -16.71
C PRO A 201 2.52 -6.50 -16.01
N LYS A 202 2.52 -6.35 -14.68
CA LYS A 202 1.28 -6.27 -13.89
C LYS A 202 0.53 -4.97 -14.20
N VAL A 203 1.25 -3.85 -14.22
CA VAL A 203 0.67 -2.54 -14.52
C VAL A 203 0.23 -2.44 -15.97
N TYR A 204 1.04 -2.92 -16.90
CA TYR A 204 0.71 -2.91 -18.34
C TYR A 204 -0.61 -3.65 -18.66
N LYS A 205 -0.87 -4.79 -17.98
CA LYS A 205 -2.12 -5.56 -18.16
C LYS A 205 -3.39 -4.78 -17.78
N LEU A 206 -3.28 -3.71 -17.02
CA LEU A 206 -4.41 -2.84 -16.66
C LEU A 206 -4.85 -1.94 -17.81
N GLY A 207 -4.04 -1.82 -18.90
CA GLY A 207 -4.27 -0.90 -20.00
C GLY A 207 -3.95 0.55 -19.66
N VAL A 208 -4.03 1.44 -20.65
CA VAL A 208 -3.57 2.84 -20.54
C VAL A 208 -4.27 3.59 -19.41
N VAL A 209 -5.60 3.52 -19.35
CA VAL A 209 -6.39 4.31 -18.38
C VAL A 209 -6.13 3.84 -16.95
N GLN A 210 -6.36 2.56 -16.68
CA GLN A 210 -6.22 2.02 -15.32
C GLN A 210 -4.75 1.92 -14.90
N GLY A 211 -3.84 1.62 -15.83
CA GLY A 211 -2.40 1.62 -15.58
C GLY A 211 -1.90 3.01 -15.19
N SER A 212 -2.31 4.05 -15.92
CA SER A 212 -2.00 5.44 -15.55
C SER A 212 -2.52 5.81 -14.16
N ARG A 213 -3.76 5.47 -13.86
CA ARG A 213 -4.38 5.68 -12.54
C ARG A 213 -3.56 5.00 -11.44
N THR A 214 -3.21 3.74 -11.64
CA THR A 214 -2.42 2.95 -10.70
C THR A 214 -1.05 3.58 -10.44
N ILE A 215 -0.32 3.96 -11.50
CA ILE A 215 1.00 4.61 -11.37
C ILE A 215 0.89 5.94 -10.60
N ARG A 216 -0.13 6.75 -10.90
CA ARG A 216 -0.33 8.02 -10.17
C ARG A 216 -0.62 7.80 -8.68
N GLN A 217 -1.37 6.78 -8.34
CA GLN A 217 -1.61 6.42 -6.93
C GLN A 217 -0.33 6.02 -6.22
N MET A 218 0.50 5.20 -6.87
CA MET A 218 1.81 4.82 -6.34
C MET A 218 2.68 6.03 -6.06
N PHE A 219 2.77 6.95 -7.01
CA PHE A 219 3.55 8.18 -6.86
C PHE A 219 3.00 9.10 -5.78
N ARG A 220 1.67 9.27 -5.71
CA ARG A 220 1.04 10.02 -4.60
C ARG A 220 1.33 9.37 -3.26
N GLY A 221 1.19 8.04 -3.17
CA GLY A 221 1.47 7.28 -1.95
C GLY A 221 2.89 7.50 -1.46
N GLY A 222 3.86 7.47 -2.37
CA GLY A 222 5.27 7.69 -2.04
C GLY A 222 5.55 9.05 -1.38
N ALA A 223 4.85 10.11 -1.81
CA ALA A 223 4.97 11.44 -1.19
C ALA A 223 4.08 11.57 0.05
N GLN A 224 2.89 10.96 0.04
CA GLN A 224 1.86 11.15 1.07
C GLN A 224 2.30 10.64 2.45
N ASP A 225 3.16 9.62 2.51
CA ASP A 225 3.72 9.12 3.75
C ASP A 225 4.43 10.23 4.54
N PHE A 226 5.21 11.04 3.86
CA PHE A 226 5.94 12.16 4.44
C PHE A 226 5.04 13.39 4.66
N ILE A 227 4.12 13.68 3.74
CA ILE A 227 3.17 14.79 3.88
C ILE A 227 2.30 14.56 5.13
N SER A 228 1.90 13.32 5.41
CA SER A 228 1.03 12.98 6.54
C SER A 228 1.63 13.29 7.92
N ILE A 229 2.95 13.41 8.00
CA ILE A 229 3.68 13.79 9.22
C ILE A 229 4.17 15.24 9.20
N GLY A 230 3.66 16.07 8.27
CA GLY A 230 3.91 17.51 8.22
C GLY A 230 5.14 17.92 7.42
N ILE A 231 5.77 17.03 6.64
CA ILE A 231 6.87 17.42 5.75
C ILE A 231 6.28 18.08 4.50
N PRO A 232 6.69 19.32 4.16
CA PRO A 232 6.09 20.05 3.05
C PRO A 232 6.48 19.43 1.69
N PRO A 233 5.59 19.40 0.70
CA PRO A 233 5.89 18.86 -0.64
C PRO A 233 7.10 19.50 -1.33
N SER A 234 7.41 20.75 -1.01
CA SER A 234 8.60 21.46 -1.51
C SER A 234 9.94 20.86 -1.06
N LYS A 235 9.91 19.92 -0.11
CA LYS A 235 11.06 19.13 0.35
C LYS A 235 11.04 17.70 -0.18
N LEU A 236 10.02 17.32 -0.95
CA LEU A 236 9.79 15.96 -1.38
C LEU A 236 9.99 15.78 -2.88
N GLY A 237 10.41 14.59 -3.27
CA GLY A 237 10.47 14.12 -4.63
C GLY A 237 10.04 12.66 -4.75
N ILE A 238 9.86 12.23 -5.99
CA ILE A 238 9.61 10.83 -6.35
C ILE A 238 10.65 10.38 -7.37
N MET A 239 10.99 9.08 -7.35
CA MET A 239 11.90 8.48 -8.32
C MET A 239 11.20 7.37 -9.09
N LEU A 240 11.32 7.43 -10.41
CA LEU A 240 10.81 6.45 -11.37
C LEU A 240 11.89 5.39 -11.61
N GLY A 241 11.47 4.15 -11.89
CA GLY A 241 12.37 3.06 -12.23
C GLY A 241 12.26 2.66 -13.70
N PHE A 242 13.42 2.39 -14.30
CA PHE A 242 13.56 1.95 -15.70
C PHE A 242 14.54 0.78 -15.87
N GLN A 243 14.95 0.15 -14.78
CA GLN A 243 15.69 -1.10 -14.85
C GLN A 243 14.84 -2.19 -15.49
N THR A 244 15.49 -3.12 -16.19
CA THR A 244 14.79 -4.23 -16.85
C THR A 244 14.60 -5.45 -15.95
N THR A 245 15.13 -5.40 -14.73
CA THR A 245 14.93 -6.40 -13.68
C THR A 245 13.49 -6.40 -13.13
N PRO A 246 12.97 -7.53 -12.64
CA PRO A 246 11.62 -7.62 -12.08
C PRO A 246 11.37 -6.62 -10.94
N GLY A 247 10.22 -5.96 -10.98
CA GLY A 247 9.79 -5.03 -9.93
C GLY A 247 10.34 -3.61 -10.06
N SER A 248 11.03 -3.27 -11.15
CA SER A 248 11.74 -1.99 -11.32
C SER A 248 11.07 -1.01 -12.29
N GLY A 249 9.86 -1.29 -12.77
CA GLY A 249 9.13 -0.42 -13.69
C GLY A 249 9.68 -0.38 -15.12
N GLY A 250 10.75 -1.14 -15.41
CA GLY A 250 11.38 -1.23 -16.72
C GLY A 250 10.72 -2.24 -17.65
N ARG A 251 11.49 -2.74 -18.62
CA ARG A 251 10.96 -3.67 -19.63
C ARG A 251 10.50 -5.00 -19.04
N GLU A 252 11.30 -5.57 -18.13
CA GLU A 252 11.06 -6.88 -17.52
C GLU A 252 10.76 -7.94 -18.62
N GLN A 253 9.56 -8.50 -18.63
CA GLN A 253 9.13 -9.49 -19.62
C GLN A 253 8.23 -8.90 -20.72
N LEU A 254 8.08 -7.57 -20.81
CA LEU A 254 7.22 -6.94 -21.81
C LEU A 254 7.79 -7.12 -23.23
N ARG A 255 7.04 -7.80 -24.07
CA ARG A 255 7.33 -8.06 -25.48
C ARG A 255 6.09 -7.75 -26.33
N PRO A 256 6.19 -7.12 -27.48
CA PRO A 256 7.38 -6.44 -28.03
C PRO A 256 7.76 -5.17 -27.23
N ALA A 257 8.88 -4.51 -27.62
CA ALA A 257 9.38 -3.30 -26.97
C ALA A 257 8.36 -2.14 -26.93
N SER A 258 7.45 -2.06 -27.88
CA SER A 258 6.37 -1.06 -27.89
C SER A 258 5.51 -1.05 -26.63
N LYS A 259 5.35 -2.20 -25.96
CA LYS A 259 4.64 -2.30 -24.68
C LYS A 259 5.41 -1.60 -23.56
N TRP A 260 6.72 -1.74 -23.55
CA TRP A 260 7.57 -1.01 -22.62
C TRP A 260 7.53 0.49 -22.89
N PHE A 261 7.67 0.92 -24.14
CA PHE A 261 7.58 2.34 -24.52
C PHE A 261 6.25 2.97 -24.12
N GLU A 262 5.14 2.23 -24.22
CA GLU A 262 3.84 2.70 -23.73
C GLU A 262 3.87 2.90 -22.21
N LEU A 263 4.41 1.94 -21.46
CA LEU A 263 4.52 2.02 -20.01
C LEU A 263 5.45 3.18 -19.57
N THR A 264 6.55 3.39 -20.28
CA THR A 264 7.47 4.51 -20.06
C THR A 264 6.78 5.87 -20.23
N LYS A 265 5.96 6.01 -21.29
CA LYS A 265 5.14 7.21 -21.48
C LYS A 265 4.16 7.40 -20.30
N LEU A 266 3.50 6.32 -19.85
CA LEU A 266 2.60 6.37 -18.71
C LEU A 266 3.31 6.82 -17.43
N GLN A 267 4.52 6.30 -17.15
CA GLN A 267 5.32 6.72 -15.99
C GLN A 267 5.64 8.21 -16.04
N ALA A 268 6.19 8.69 -17.17
CA ALA A 268 6.58 10.08 -17.33
C ALA A 268 5.39 11.04 -17.14
N LEU A 269 4.25 10.74 -17.78
CA LEU A 269 3.04 11.55 -17.68
C LEU A 269 2.41 11.51 -16.29
N ALA A 270 2.35 10.34 -15.66
CA ALA A 270 1.85 10.17 -14.31
C ALA A 270 2.69 10.97 -13.30
N ALA A 271 4.02 10.88 -13.40
CA ALA A 271 4.92 11.65 -12.54
C ALA A 271 4.77 13.17 -12.74
N LYS A 272 4.66 13.63 -13.99
CA LYS A 272 4.41 15.03 -14.34
C LYS A 272 3.13 15.56 -13.68
N THR A 273 2.07 14.77 -13.75
CA THR A 273 0.77 15.11 -13.18
C THR A 273 0.83 15.17 -11.65
N VAL A 274 1.33 14.11 -11.01
CA VAL A 274 1.38 14.02 -9.55
C VAL A 274 2.33 15.07 -8.94
N ALA A 275 3.51 15.25 -9.54
CA ALA A 275 4.45 16.24 -9.03
C ALA A 275 3.91 17.67 -9.10
N ARG A 276 3.19 18.01 -10.17
CA ARG A 276 2.51 19.32 -10.30
C ARG A 276 1.36 19.47 -9.30
N GLU A 277 0.53 18.43 -9.18
CA GLU A 277 -0.62 18.39 -8.28
C GLU A 277 -0.24 18.59 -6.81
N LEU A 278 0.80 17.88 -6.38
CA LEU A 278 1.26 17.94 -5.00
C LEU A 278 2.26 19.08 -4.72
N GLY A 279 2.80 19.73 -5.76
CA GLY A 279 3.84 20.75 -5.61
C GLY A 279 5.19 20.17 -5.20
N LEU A 280 5.54 18.97 -5.71
CA LEU A 280 6.81 18.31 -5.36
C LEU A 280 8.02 19.11 -5.86
N ALA A 281 9.12 19.03 -5.10
CA ALA A 281 10.38 19.68 -5.45
C ALA A 281 11.03 19.07 -6.69
N SER A 282 11.00 17.74 -6.83
CA SER A 282 11.72 17.04 -7.89
C SER A 282 11.06 15.72 -8.31
N VAL A 283 11.40 15.30 -9.54
CA VAL A 283 11.13 13.96 -10.09
C VAL A 283 12.46 13.39 -10.56
N TRP A 284 12.77 12.19 -10.16
CA TRP A 284 14.02 11.51 -10.49
C TRP A 284 13.75 10.31 -11.39
N SER A 285 14.76 9.90 -12.15
CA SER A 285 14.72 8.65 -12.91
C SER A 285 15.97 7.82 -12.67
N TRP A 286 15.78 6.52 -12.51
CA TRP A 286 16.82 5.52 -12.25
C TRP A 286 16.70 4.35 -13.22
N GLY A 287 17.80 3.61 -13.45
CA GLY A 287 17.78 2.35 -14.18
C GLY A 287 18.26 2.45 -15.63
N TRP A 288 18.85 3.56 -16.03
CA TRP A 288 19.42 3.73 -17.37
C TRP A 288 20.75 3.00 -17.55
N ALA A 289 21.51 2.80 -16.48
CA ALA A 289 22.75 2.02 -16.52
C ALA A 289 22.47 0.52 -16.74
N THR A 290 23.50 -0.19 -17.19
CA THR A 290 23.49 -1.64 -17.35
C THR A 290 24.44 -2.23 -16.29
N TRP A 291 23.88 -2.68 -15.19
CA TRP A 291 24.65 -3.24 -14.07
C TRP A 291 24.96 -4.73 -14.26
N THR A 292 24.09 -5.44 -14.97
CA THR A 292 24.20 -6.86 -15.26
C THR A 292 23.89 -7.13 -16.73
N VAL A 293 24.29 -8.29 -17.23
CA VAL A 293 23.95 -8.73 -18.61
C VAL A 293 22.43 -8.79 -18.82
N ALA A 294 21.67 -9.14 -17.79
CA ALA A 294 20.19 -9.17 -17.84
C ALA A 294 19.56 -7.79 -18.05
N GLU A 295 20.25 -6.71 -17.70
CA GLU A 295 19.82 -5.33 -17.90
C GLU A 295 20.30 -4.75 -19.23
N SER A 296 21.13 -5.47 -19.98
CA SER A 296 21.56 -5.09 -21.33
C SER A 296 20.40 -5.28 -22.29
N ASP A 297 19.71 -4.19 -22.62
CA ASP A 297 18.58 -4.20 -23.54
C ASP A 297 18.84 -3.25 -24.71
N PRO A 298 18.84 -3.74 -25.96
CA PRO A 298 19.14 -2.93 -27.15
C PRO A 298 18.11 -1.82 -27.41
N ASP A 299 16.90 -1.93 -26.84
CA ASP A 299 15.88 -0.90 -26.97
C ASP A 299 15.98 0.20 -25.87
N LYS A 300 16.88 0.05 -24.88
CA LYS A 300 17.04 0.99 -23.76
C LYS A 300 17.36 2.44 -24.20
N PRO A 301 18.22 2.68 -25.19
CA PRO A 301 18.41 4.03 -25.73
C PRO A 301 17.15 4.63 -26.35
N THR A 302 16.37 3.80 -27.05
CA THR A 302 15.07 4.22 -27.60
C THR A 302 14.09 4.56 -26.48
N ASP A 303 14.04 3.74 -25.42
CA ASP A 303 13.17 3.97 -24.26
C ASP A 303 13.55 5.25 -23.52
N ALA A 304 14.84 5.53 -23.33
CA ALA A 304 15.32 6.79 -22.77
C ALA A 304 14.85 8.01 -23.58
N CYS A 305 14.87 7.92 -24.90
CA CYS A 305 14.34 8.98 -25.77
C CYS A 305 12.81 9.07 -25.64
N VAL A 306 12.07 7.95 -25.56
CA VAL A 306 10.62 7.94 -25.30
C VAL A 306 10.29 8.63 -23.98
N TYR A 307 11.04 8.33 -22.93
CA TYR A 307 10.89 8.97 -21.62
C TYR A 307 11.07 10.50 -21.70
N LEU A 308 12.18 10.94 -22.31
CA LEU A 308 12.47 12.36 -22.47
C LEU A 308 11.40 13.07 -23.29
N TRP A 309 11.01 12.49 -24.42
CA TRP A 309 9.96 13.00 -25.30
C TRP A 309 8.60 13.09 -24.59
N ALA A 310 8.19 12.05 -23.86
CA ALA A 310 6.92 12.05 -23.14
C ALA A 310 6.90 13.12 -22.01
N ARG A 311 8.04 13.32 -21.36
CA ARG A 311 8.20 14.35 -20.32
C ARG A 311 8.12 15.76 -20.91
N GLU A 312 8.90 16.02 -21.95
CA GLU A 312 9.00 17.29 -22.64
C GLU A 312 9.43 17.05 -24.10
N PRO A 313 8.55 17.31 -25.10
CA PRO A 313 8.83 16.98 -26.51
C PRO A 313 10.07 17.63 -27.11
N THR A 314 10.58 18.69 -26.50
CA THR A 314 11.80 19.39 -26.97
C THR A 314 13.09 18.68 -26.56
N LEU A 315 13.04 17.71 -25.65
CA LEU A 315 14.24 17.01 -25.13
C LEU A 315 14.69 15.84 -26.02
N CYS A 316 13.77 15.23 -26.75
CA CYS A 316 14.06 14.17 -27.71
C CYS A 316 12.97 14.11 -28.80
N ASP A 317 13.35 13.87 -30.02
CA ASP A 317 12.40 13.64 -31.10
C ASP A 317 11.65 12.32 -30.89
N ALA A 318 10.34 12.32 -31.16
CA ALA A 318 9.51 11.14 -31.00
C ALA A 318 10.07 9.94 -31.79
N PRO A 319 10.54 8.86 -31.10
CA PRO A 319 11.02 7.69 -31.82
C PRO A 319 9.89 7.02 -32.61
N ARG A 320 10.13 6.64 -33.86
CA ARG A 320 9.10 5.97 -34.70
C ARG A 320 8.46 4.76 -34.02
N LYS A 321 9.24 3.99 -33.25
CA LYS A 321 8.79 2.82 -32.51
C LYS A 321 7.95 3.17 -31.26
N ALA A 322 7.93 4.41 -30.83
CA ALA A 322 7.22 4.82 -29.61
C ALA A 322 5.69 4.77 -29.73
N GLY A 323 5.19 4.75 -30.96
CA GLY A 323 3.74 4.91 -31.20
C GLY A 323 3.26 6.34 -30.90
N PRO A 324 1.95 6.59 -30.86
CA PRO A 324 1.39 7.91 -30.65
C PRO A 324 1.68 8.44 -29.24
N ALA A 325 1.64 9.77 -29.08
CA ALA A 325 1.62 10.40 -27.77
C ALA A 325 0.38 9.95 -26.97
N LEU A 326 0.56 9.81 -25.67
CA LEU A 326 -0.54 9.51 -24.77
C LEU A 326 -1.00 10.79 -24.07
N ASN A 327 -2.29 10.93 -23.94
CA ASN A 327 -2.88 11.98 -23.12
C ASN A 327 -3.65 11.33 -21.97
N THR A 328 -3.03 11.24 -20.80
CA THR A 328 -3.62 10.63 -19.62
C THR A 328 -4.49 11.61 -18.83
N ASP A 329 -4.36 12.91 -19.06
CA ASP A 329 -5.12 13.94 -18.33
C ASP A 329 -6.62 13.90 -18.66
N LEU A 330 -6.97 13.50 -19.89
CA LEU A 330 -8.38 13.40 -20.32
C LEU A 330 -9.10 12.16 -19.77
N THR A 331 -8.36 11.16 -19.31
CA THR A 331 -8.93 9.86 -18.93
C THR A 331 -9.23 9.73 -17.45
N GLU A 332 -8.87 10.70 -16.61
CA GLU A 332 -8.86 10.48 -15.18
C GLU A 332 -9.78 11.35 -14.37
N GLY A 333 -10.17 12.51 -14.78
CA GLY A 333 -10.69 13.43 -13.79
C GLY A 333 -9.79 13.47 -12.52
N GLN A 334 -9.86 14.47 -11.72
CA GLN A 334 -9.12 14.52 -10.46
C GLN A 334 -9.52 13.31 -9.59
N LEU A 335 -8.55 12.53 -9.08
CA LEU A 335 -8.80 11.56 -8.03
C LEU A 335 -9.08 12.32 -6.72
N ILE A 336 -10.30 12.82 -6.61
CA ILE A 336 -10.78 13.46 -5.38
C ILE A 336 -11.34 12.34 -4.51
N PHE A 337 -10.63 12.00 -3.44
CA PHE A 337 -11.18 11.12 -2.44
C PHE A 337 -12.10 11.89 -1.51
N PRO A 338 -13.29 11.35 -1.19
CA PRO A 338 -14.15 11.94 -0.18
C PRO A 338 -13.42 12.13 1.15
N PRO A 339 -13.75 13.15 1.95
CA PRO A 339 -13.14 13.34 3.25
C PRO A 339 -13.14 12.08 4.11
N GLY A 340 -12.01 11.78 4.75
CA GLY A 340 -11.84 10.58 5.59
C GLY A 340 -11.64 9.28 4.80
N SER A 341 -11.58 9.30 3.46
CA SER A 341 -11.23 8.13 2.66
C SER A 341 -9.87 8.30 1.98
N ARG A 342 -9.21 7.18 1.71
CA ARG A 342 -7.95 7.10 0.94
C ARG A 342 -8.04 6.11 -0.20
N CYS A 343 -9.19 5.47 -0.36
CA CYS A 343 -9.51 4.57 -1.44
C CYS A 343 -10.96 4.79 -1.88
N THR A 344 -11.24 4.46 -3.13
CA THR A 344 -12.59 4.20 -3.63
C THR A 344 -12.61 2.82 -4.28
N VAL A 345 -13.70 2.11 -4.16
CA VAL A 345 -13.95 0.82 -4.80
C VAL A 345 -15.34 0.84 -5.41
N LEU A 346 -15.47 0.52 -6.69
CA LEU A 346 -16.76 0.57 -7.40
C LEU A 346 -17.49 1.93 -7.21
N GLY A 347 -16.74 3.03 -7.10
CA GLY A 347 -17.26 4.36 -6.81
C GLY A 347 -17.60 4.65 -5.34
N HIS A 348 -17.51 3.67 -4.43
CA HIS A 348 -17.76 3.84 -3.01
C HIS A 348 -16.47 4.17 -2.24
N PRO A 349 -16.49 5.11 -1.29
CA PRO A 349 -15.31 5.44 -0.48
C PRO A 349 -15.00 4.33 0.53
N VAL A 350 -13.72 3.91 0.58
CA VAL A 350 -13.19 3.12 1.68
C VAL A 350 -12.75 4.07 2.78
N ARG A 351 -13.51 4.13 3.87
CA ARG A 351 -13.35 5.10 4.96
C ARG A 351 -12.14 4.74 5.82
N TRP A 352 -11.07 5.51 5.67
CA TRP A 352 -9.83 5.32 6.44
C TRP A 352 -10.02 5.64 7.93
N ASP A 353 -10.79 6.64 8.26
CA ASP A 353 -11.15 6.99 9.63
C ASP A 353 -11.92 5.88 10.33
N VAL A 354 -12.78 5.16 9.58
CA VAL A 354 -13.48 3.96 10.06
C VAL A 354 -12.48 2.82 10.24
N ALA A 355 -11.60 2.55 9.27
CA ALA A 355 -10.56 1.53 9.40
C ALA A 355 -9.63 1.80 10.59
N ALA A 356 -9.19 3.06 10.79
CA ALA A 356 -8.38 3.46 11.93
C ALA A 356 -9.11 3.28 13.27
N SER A 357 -10.43 3.44 13.28
CA SER A 357 -11.22 3.16 14.47
C SER A 357 -11.36 1.66 14.73
N ILE A 358 -11.59 0.86 13.68
CA ILE A 358 -11.67 -0.61 13.76
C ILE A 358 -10.33 -1.21 14.18
N SER A 359 -9.19 -0.63 13.78
CA SER A 359 -7.87 -1.14 14.13
C SER A 359 -7.60 -1.17 15.65
N ARG A 360 -8.33 -0.38 16.42
CA ARG A 360 -8.29 -0.46 17.90
C ARG A 360 -8.94 -1.74 18.42
N VAL A 361 -9.96 -2.22 17.72
CA VAL A 361 -10.69 -3.46 18.04
C VAL A 361 -9.88 -4.67 17.59
N THR A 362 -9.39 -4.66 16.35
CA THR A 362 -8.62 -5.78 15.79
C THR A 362 -7.18 -5.82 16.28
N ARG A 363 -6.68 -4.74 16.90
CA ARG A 363 -5.27 -4.53 17.29
C ARG A 363 -4.27 -4.63 16.11
N ASP A 364 -4.80 -4.65 14.89
CA ASP A 364 -4.04 -4.72 13.65
C ASP A 364 -4.73 -3.86 12.59
N PRO A 365 -4.01 -2.94 11.91
CA PRO A 365 -4.58 -2.11 10.84
C PRO A 365 -4.95 -2.91 9.59
N GLN A 366 -4.30 -4.05 9.31
CA GLN A 366 -4.55 -4.82 8.10
C GLN A 366 -5.95 -5.45 8.07
N PRO A 367 -6.40 -6.24 9.08
CA PRO A 367 -7.77 -6.75 9.14
C PRO A 367 -8.81 -5.63 9.15
N ALA A 368 -8.53 -4.51 9.84
CA ALA A 368 -9.44 -3.36 9.89
C ALA A 368 -9.66 -2.73 8.51
N PHE A 369 -8.58 -2.59 7.74
CA PHE A 369 -8.66 -2.05 6.38
C PHE A 369 -9.38 -3.01 5.44
N THR A 370 -9.05 -4.31 5.50
CA THR A 370 -9.72 -5.36 4.73
C THR A 370 -11.22 -5.40 5.01
N ALA A 371 -11.63 -5.39 6.28
CA ALA A 371 -13.05 -5.36 6.65
C ALA A 371 -13.77 -4.09 6.13
N THR A 372 -13.10 -2.94 6.16
CA THR A 372 -13.67 -1.69 5.62
C THR A 372 -13.81 -1.74 4.09
N TYR A 373 -12.87 -2.38 3.41
CA TYR A 373 -12.93 -2.62 1.98
C TYR A 373 -14.07 -3.59 1.61
N SER A 374 -14.17 -4.73 2.30
CA SER A 374 -15.25 -5.72 2.14
C SER A 374 -16.61 -5.08 2.31
N ARG A 375 -16.75 -4.19 3.32
CA ARG A 375 -17.96 -3.39 3.55
C ARG A 375 -18.31 -2.51 2.34
N ALA A 376 -17.32 -1.81 1.77
CA ALA A 376 -17.54 -0.95 0.61
C ALA A 376 -17.96 -1.77 -0.61
N VAL A 377 -17.33 -2.93 -0.86
CA VAL A 377 -17.72 -3.87 -1.92
C VAL A 377 -19.14 -4.38 -1.70
N ALA A 378 -19.45 -4.91 -0.52
CA ALA A 378 -20.77 -5.48 -0.22
C ALA A 378 -21.90 -4.43 -0.31
N SER A 379 -21.59 -3.17 0.03
CA SER A 379 -22.55 -2.05 -0.06
C SER A 379 -23.04 -1.77 -1.47
N SER A 380 -22.23 -2.11 -2.49
CA SER A 380 -22.62 -2.00 -3.91
C SER A 380 -23.72 -3.02 -4.32
N TYR A 381 -23.93 -4.06 -3.52
CA TYR A 381 -24.86 -5.16 -3.86
C TYR A 381 -26.06 -5.25 -2.92
N ALA A 382 -25.95 -4.71 -1.70
CA ALA A 382 -27.04 -4.74 -0.74
C ALA A 382 -27.08 -3.46 0.12
N HIS A 383 -28.20 -2.77 0.07
CA HIS A 383 -28.45 -1.60 0.91
C HIS A 383 -29.17 -1.98 2.19
N VAL A 384 -28.69 -1.44 3.31
CA VAL A 384 -29.30 -1.59 4.65
C VAL A 384 -29.64 -0.20 5.17
N SER A 385 -30.91 0.01 5.54
CA SER A 385 -31.34 1.30 6.06
C SER A 385 -30.82 1.53 7.48
N THR A 386 -30.58 2.81 7.82
CA THR A 386 -30.20 3.22 9.18
C THR A 386 -31.21 2.72 10.24
N ARG A 387 -32.51 2.74 9.91
CA ARG A 387 -33.56 2.23 10.81
C ARG A 387 -33.39 0.74 11.10
N ALA A 388 -33.10 -0.08 10.08
CA ALA A 388 -32.86 -1.52 10.27
C ALA A 388 -31.65 -1.75 11.20
N ILE A 389 -30.56 -0.98 11.03
CA ILE A 389 -29.38 -1.06 11.90
C ILE A 389 -29.73 -0.70 13.35
N LEU A 390 -30.49 0.37 13.58
CA LEU A 390 -30.87 0.80 14.93
C LEU A 390 -31.84 -0.20 15.60
N ASP A 391 -32.74 -0.80 14.85
CA ASP A 391 -33.63 -1.82 15.37
C ASP A 391 -32.88 -3.13 15.70
N ALA A 392 -31.89 -3.50 14.89
CA ALA A 392 -30.99 -4.61 15.19
C ALA A 392 -30.09 -4.31 16.42
N GLU A 393 -29.57 -3.08 16.57
CA GLU A 393 -28.83 -2.68 17.77
C GLU A 393 -29.68 -2.82 19.04
N LYS A 394 -30.95 -2.40 19.00
CA LYS A 394 -31.89 -2.64 20.12
C LYS A 394 -32.08 -4.13 20.41
N ALA A 395 -32.13 -4.97 19.37
CA ALA A 395 -32.25 -6.41 19.55
C ALA A 395 -30.99 -6.99 20.22
N VAL A 396 -29.79 -6.57 19.82
CA VAL A 396 -28.51 -6.93 20.46
C VAL A 396 -28.52 -6.55 21.94
N ILE A 397 -28.88 -5.30 22.25
CA ILE A 397 -28.93 -4.81 23.65
C ILE A 397 -29.94 -5.65 24.48
N SER A 398 -31.10 -5.96 23.90
CA SER A 398 -32.10 -6.79 24.59
C SER A 398 -31.63 -8.23 24.80
N LEU A 399 -30.91 -8.79 23.83
CA LEU A 399 -30.52 -10.21 23.82
C LEU A 399 -29.30 -10.46 24.74
N HIS A 400 -28.24 -9.72 24.51
CA HIS A 400 -26.95 -9.97 25.17
C HIS A 400 -26.73 -9.16 26.44
N PHE A 401 -27.47 -8.06 26.62
CA PHE A 401 -27.29 -7.13 27.75
C PHE A 401 -28.57 -6.93 28.56
N HIS A 402 -29.55 -7.82 28.40
CA HIS A 402 -30.83 -7.76 29.16
C HIS A 402 -31.54 -6.40 29.10
N GLY A 403 -31.39 -5.68 27.99
CA GLY A 403 -31.93 -4.34 27.79
C GLY A 403 -31.09 -3.20 28.40
N SER A 404 -29.99 -3.49 29.06
CA SER A 404 -29.11 -2.49 29.68
C SER A 404 -28.21 -1.84 28.63
N ARG A 405 -28.53 -0.60 28.25
CA ARG A 405 -27.67 0.20 27.40
C ARG A 405 -26.32 0.53 28.05
N ALA A 406 -26.29 0.69 29.37
CA ALA A 406 -25.06 0.95 30.11
C ALA A 406 -24.09 -0.25 30.01
N ALA A 407 -24.59 -1.48 30.20
CA ALA A 407 -23.80 -2.69 30.05
C ALA A 407 -23.28 -2.88 28.61
N TYR A 408 -24.10 -2.58 27.62
CA TYR A 408 -23.69 -2.59 26.21
C TYR A 408 -22.55 -1.60 25.93
N VAL A 409 -22.67 -0.36 26.39
CA VAL A 409 -21.63 0.67 26.22
C VAL A 409 -20.34 0.27 26.93
N ALA A 410 -20.43 -0.29 28.15
CA ALA A 410 -19.26 -0.77 28.87
C ALA A 410 -18.55 -1.92 28.17
N ALA A 411 -19.29 -2.87 27.57
CA ALA A 411 -18.70 -3.94 26.77
C ALA A 411 -18.00 -3.38 25.52
N LEU A 412 -18.61 -2.44 24.80
CA LEU A 412 -17.96 -1.78 23.66
C LEU A 412 -16.66 -1.08 24.07
N GLN A 413 -16.65 -0.37 25.18
CA GLN A 413 -15.45 0.31 25.69
C GLN A 413 -14.35 -0.69 26.07
N HIS A 414 -14.71 -1.79 26.72
CA HIS A 414 -13.78 -2.87 27.05
C HIS A 414 -13.11 -3.42 25.79
N ASP A 415 -13.85 -3.58 24.72
CA ASP A 415 -13.34 -4.11 23.44
C ASP A 415 -12.80 -3.00 22.51
N HIS A 416 -12.50 -1.82 23.04
CA HIS A 416 -12.00 -0.65 22.31
C HIS A 416 -12.90 -0.20 21.15
N ALA A 417 -14.18 -0.56 21.19
CA ALA A 417 -15.21 -0.18 20.23
C ALA A 417 -16.06 1.00 20.71
N ASN A 418 -16.86 1.53 19.81
CA ASN A 418 -17.89 2.52 20.10
C ASN A 418 -19.18 2.21 19.32
N ALA A 419 -20.25 2.94 19.61
CA ALA A 419 -21.54 2.74 18.97
C ALA A 419 -21.49 2.87 17.43
N GLY A 420 -20.61 3.70 16.89
CA GLY A 420 -20.41 3.83 15.45
C GLY A 420 -19.82 2.58 14.81
N ILE A 421 -18.78 2.00 15.44
CA ILE A 421 -18.19 0.72 15.02
C ILE A 421 -19.22 -0.40 15.13
N ALA A 422 -19.91 -0.50 16.27
CA ALA A 422 -20.94 -1.52 16.51
C ALA A 422 -22.06 -1.49 15.45
N ARG A 423 -22.58 -0.31 15.13
CA ARG A 423 -23.57 -0.13 14.06
C ARG A 423 -23.04 -0.49 12.69
N GLY A 424 -21.74 -0.21 12.44
CA GLY A 424 -21.06 -0.65 11.22
C GLY A 424 -21.04 -2.17 11.10
N VAL A 425 -20.67 -2.90 12.16
CA VAL A 425 -20.64 -4.37 12.22
C VAL A 425 -22.05 -4.96 12.05
N ILE A 426 -23.04 -4.41 12.78
CA ILE A 426 -24.44 -4.81 12.62
C ILE A 426 -24.92 -4.60 11.19
N GLY A 427 -24.53 -3.49 10.56
CA GLY A 427 -24.86 -3.21 9.16
C GLY A 427 -24.24 -4.21 8.20
N ASP A 428 -23.03 -4.68 8.46
CA ASP A 428 -22.34 -5.71 7.66
C ASP A 428 -23.06 -7.08 7.78
N GLU A 429 -23.44 -7.45 9.00
CA GLU A 429 -24.20 -8.68 9.24
C GLU A 429 -25.58 -8.66 8.56
N LEU A 430 -26.28 -7.53 8.60
CA LEU A 430 -27.56 -7.39 7.90
C LEU A 430 -27.38 -7.47 6.37
N ARG A 431 -26.30 -6.88 5.81
CA ARG A 431 -25.97 -7.02 4.39
C ARG A 431 -25.65 -8.46 4.03
N ARG A 432 -24.84 -9.14 4.87
CA ARG A 432 -24.53 -10.55 4.72
C ARG A 432 -25.82 -11.37 4.61
N SER A 433 -26.75 -11.20 5.54
CA SER A 433 -28.05 -11.90 5.55
C SER A 433 -28.87 -11.63 4.27
N LEU A 434 -28.93 -10.37 3.81
CA LEU A 434 -29.61 -10.00 2.57
C LEU A 434 -28.99 -10.66 1.35
N ILE A 435 -27.66 -10.69 1.26
CA ILE A 435 -26.96 -11.32 0.13
C ILE A 435 -27.16 -12.84 0.18
N GLN A 436 -26.99 -13.47 1.35
CA GLN A 436 -27.20 -14.90 1.56
C GLN A 436 -28.61 -15.36 1.15
N SER A 437 -29.61 -14.54 1.41
CA SER A 437 -30.99 -14.86 1.02
C SER A 437 -31.21 -14.95 -0.50
N ARG A 438 -30.32 -14.35 -1.29
CA ARG A 438 -30.34 -14.34 -2.76
C ARG A 438 -29.44 -15.40 -3.38
N LEU A 439 -28.52 -15.99 -2.58
CA LEU A 439 -27.62 -17.02 -3.08
C LEU A 439 -28.33 -18.37 -3.13
N HIS A 440 -28.25 -19.00 -4.30
CA HIS A 440 -28.73 -20.35 -4.46
C HIS A 440 -27.73 -21.34 -3.89
N VAL A 441 -28.18 -22.23 -3.01
CA VAL A 441 -27.39 -23.34 -2.47
C VAL A 441 -28.11 -24.64 -2.71
N ALA A 442 -27.37 -25.66 -3.10
CA ALA A 442 -27.94 -27.01 -3.26
C ALA A 442 -28.37 -27.56 -1.90
N GLY A 443 -29.45 -28.33 -1.90
CA GLY A 443 -29.87 -29.06 -0.71
C GLY A 443 -28.83 -30.12 -0.32
N PRO A 444 -28.68 -30.41 0.99
CA PRO A 444 -27.74 -31.44 1.45
C PRO A 444 -28.12 -32.84 0.98
N SER A 445 -27.11 -33.65 0.71
CA SER A 445 -27.30 -35.07 0.38
C SER A 445 -27.82 -35.89 1.58
N ALA A 446 -28.39 -37.05 1.35
CA ALA A 446 -28.79 -37.97 2.42
C ALA A 446 -27.59 -38.37 3.31
N ALA A 447 -26.41 -38.59 2.71
CA ALA A 447 -25.18 -38.89 3.43
C ALA A 447 -24.73 -37.73 4.34
N ALA A 448 -24.81 -36.47 3.87
CA ALA A 448 -24.48 -35.30 4.69
C ALA A 448 -25.46 -35.14 5.87
N ILE A 449 -26.74 -35.45 5.68
CA ILE A 449 -27.75 -35.42 6.77
C ILE A 449 -27.46 -36.50 7.80
N GLN A 450 -27.13 -37.72 7.36
CA GLN A 450 -26.74 -38.80 8.26
C GLN A 450 -25.46 -38.46 9.04
N SER A 451 -24.45 -38.04 8.33
CA SER A 451 -23.16 -37.62 8.96
C SER A 451 -23.36 -36.53 10.02
N TYR A 452 -24.19 -35.52 9.72
CA TYR A 452 -24.53 -34.48 10.71
C TYR A 452 -25.22 -35.05 11.95
N TYR A 453 -26.22 -35.96 11.72
CA TYR A 453 -26.94 -36.58 12.81
C TYR A 453 -26.02 -37.39 13.75
N ASP A 454 -25.10 -38.14 13.17
CA ASP A 454 -24.14 -38.97 13.91
C ASP A 454 -23.09 -38.14 14.63
N THR A 455 -22.60 -37.09 13.99
CA THR A 455 -21.53 -36.22 14.55
C THR A 455 -22.04 -35.34 15.68
N TYR A 456 -23.26 -34.80 15.55
CA TYR A 456 -23.82 -33.83 16.51
C TYR A 456 -24.94 -34.45 17.35
N ALA A 457 -24.79 -35.70 17.72
CA ALA A 457 -25.77 -36.48 18.47
C ALA A 457 -26.28 -35.80 19.76
N GLY A 458 -25.43 -35.08 20.47
CA GLY A 458 -25.74 -34.31 21.70
C GLY A 458 -26.27 -32.90 21.46
N ALA A 459 -26.49 -32.46 20.22
CA ALA A 459 -27.01 -31.13 19.97
C ALA A 459 -28.44 -30.97 20.50
N PRO A 460 -28.77 -29.88 21.24
CA PRO A 460 -30.09 -29.70 21.82
C PRO A 460 -31.15 -29.48 20.73
N VAL A 461 -32.25 -30.21 20.86
CA VAL A 461 -33.44 -30.13 19.97
C VAL A 461 -34.68 -29.93 20.81
N ARG A 462 -35.60 -29.10 20.32
CA ARG A 462 -36.86 -28.85 21.01
C ARG A 462 -38.01 -28.62 20.06
N LEU A 463 -39.17 -29.23 20.36
CA LEU A 463 -40.42 -28.96 19.64
C LEU A 463 -41.01 -27.61 20.10
N VAL A 464 -41.23 -26.69 19.17
CA VAL A 464 -41.72 -25.34 19.45
C VAL A 464 -42.81 -24.90 18.48
N GLN A 465 -43.61 -23.92 18.94
CA GLN A 465 -44.46 -23.09 18.10
C GLN A 465 -43.95 -21.66 18.10
N VAL A 466 -43.89 -21.04 16.92
CA VAL A 466 -43.32 -19.73 16.71
C VAL A 466 -44.27 -18.82 15.93
N LYS A 467 -44.35 -17.54 16.30
CA LYS A 467 -45.09 -16.51 15.57
C LYS A 467 -44.29 -15.22 15.53
N PRO A 468 -44.00 -14.61 14.36
CA PRO A 468 -44.22 -15.16 13.00
C PRO A 468 -43.40 -16.41 12.71
N ALA A 469 -43.51 -16.99 11.52
CA ALA A 469 -42.64 -18.08 11.09
C ALA A 469 -41.18 -17.67 11.13
N ALA A 470 -40.30 -18.56 11.62
CA ALA A 470 -38.90 -18.22 11.87
C ALA A 470 -37.95 -18.87 10.86
N PRO A 471 -36.89 -18.16 10.39
CA PRO A 471 -35.89 -18.71 9.47
C PRO A 471 -35.21 -19.97 10.03
N TRP A 472 -34.84 -19.95 11.31
CA TRP A 472 -34.22 -21.08 12.02
C TRP A 472 -35.16 -22.29 12.22
N LEU A 473 -36.42 -22.16 11.86
CA LEU A 473 -37.40 -23.24 11.83
C LEU A 473 -37.86 -23.56 10.38
N ALA A 474 -36.99 -23.32 9.39
CA ALA A 474 -37.30 -23.45 7.97
C ALA A 474 -38.56 -22.66 7.54
N ASN A 475 -38.71 -21.44 8.04
CA ASN A 475 -39.88 -20.58 7.82
C ASN A 475 -41.23 -21.23 8.20
N SER A 476 -41.18 -22.14 9.17
CA SER A 476 -42.38 -22.80 9.72
C SER A 476 -42.85 -22.12 11.01
N LYS A 477 -44.13 -22.26 11.32
CA LYS A 477 -44.71 -21.78 12.59
C LYS A 477 -44.65 -22.84 13.69
N ARG A 478 -44.35 -24.12 13.35
CA ARG A 478 -44.23 -25.24 14.31
C ARG A 478 -43.22 -26.26 13.79
N GLY A 479 -42.38 -26.76 14.65
CA GLY A 479 -41.39 -27.78 14.33
C GLY A 479 -40.32 -27.94 15.38
N PHE A 480 -39.35 -28.81 15.12
CA PHE A 480 -38.17 -28.97 15.95
C PHE A 480 -37.15 -27.87 15.68
N ALA A 481 -36.81 -27.12 16.71
CA ALA A 481 -35.69 -26.19 16.72
C ALA A 481 -34.41 -26.96 17.05
N LEU A 482 -33.30 -26.68 16.35
CA LEU A 482 -32.01 -27.31 16.57
C LEU A 482 -31.02 -26.25 17.09
N GLY A 483 -30.23 -26.60 18.09
CA GLY A 483 -29.30 -25.68 18.77
C GLY A 483 -28.29 -25.01 17.86
N ALA A 484 -27.93 -25.67 16.76
CA ALA A 484 -27.03 -25.11 15.76
C ALA A 484 -27.56 -23.85 15.01
N VAL A 485 -28.89 -23.62 14.99
CA VAL A 485 -29.49 -22.52 14.23
C VAL A 485 -30.52 -21.71 14.98
N ALA A 486 -31.07 -22.25 16.07
CA ALA A 486 -32.11 -21.59 16.87
C ALA A 486 -31.50 -20.85 18.06
N PRO A 487 -32.09 -19.71 18.49
CA PRO A 487 -31.60 -18.95 19.62
C PRO A 487 -31.50 -19.79 20.91
N PRO A 488 -30.42 -19.71 21.71
CA PRO A 488 -30.20 -20.54 22.90
C PRO A 488 -31.35 -20.50 23.91
N ARG A 489 -32.01 -19.34 24.05
CA ARG A 489 -33.15 -19.17 24.98
C ARG A 489 -34.32 -20.10 24.66
N VAL A 490 -34.43 -20.60 23.46
CA VAL A 490 -35.48 -21.58 23.07
C VAL A 490 -35.37 -22.86 23.90
N PHE A 491 -34.13 -23.27 24.21
CA PHE A 491 -33.81 -24.52 24.89
C PHE A 491 -33.90 -24.45 26.44
N THR A 492 -33.92 -23.24 26.99
CA THR A 492 -34.01 -23.01 28.47
C THR A 492 -35.46 -22.82 28.96
N LEU A 493 -36.44 -22.81 28.06
CA LEU A 493 -37.85 -22.64 28.46
C LEU A 493 -38.36 -23.87 29.21
N LYS A 494 -39.27 -23.67 30.18
CA LYS A 494 -40.04 -24.77 30.74
C LYS A 494 -41.05 -25.27 29.73
N ASN A 495 -41.44 -26.56 29.80
CA ASN A 495 -42.44 -27.10 28.93
C ASN A 495 -43.77 -26.32 29.05
N GLY A 496 -44.40 -25.99 27.93
CA GLY A 496 -45.58 -25.13 27.87
C GLY A 496 -45.32 -23.62 28.01
N GLN A 497 -44.13 -23.22 28.46
CA GLN A 497 -43.78 -21.81 28.63
C GLN A 497 -43.71 -21.08 27.29
N GLN A 498 -44.20 -19.85 27.32
CA GLN A 498 -44.09 -18.92 26.17
C GLN A 498 -43.19 -17.76 26.52
N THR A 499 -42.39 -17.31 25.57
CA THR A 499 -41.52 -16.12 25.71
C THR A 499 -41.46 -15.38 24.36
N THR A 500 -40.95 -14.15 24.44
CA THR A 500 -40.59 -13.40 23.23
C THR A 500 -39.08 -13.52 23.05
N VAL A 501 -38.66 -14.03 21.90
CA VAL A 501 -37.28 -14.11 21.47
C VAL A 501 -37.04 -13.00 20.45
N ARG A 502 -36.07 -12.16 20.70
CA ARG A 502 -35.61 -11.12 19.77
C ARG A 502 -34.34 -11.61 19.11
N THR A 503 -34.30 -11.54 17.80
CA THR A 503 -33.09 -11.79 17.00
C THR A 503 -32.85 -10.57 16.12
N MET A 504 -31.69 -10.47 15.50
CA MET A 504 -31.42 -9.37 14.56
C MET A 504 -32.32 -9.43 13.33
N THR A 505 -32.88 -10.61 13.01
CA THR A 505 -33.79 -10.81 11.89
C THR A 505 -35.27 -10.62 12.24
N GLY A 506 -35.61 -10.41 13.51
CA GLY A 506 -37.00 -10.17 13.92
C GLY A 506 -37.32 -10.51 15.36
N VAL A 507 -38.58 -10.33 15.70
CA VAL A 507 -39.16 -10.64 17.03
C VAL A 507 -40.14 -11.80 16.91
N PHE A 508 -39.90 -12.84 17.67
CA PHE A 508 -40.63 -14.08 17.61
C PHE A 508 -41.27 -14.43 18.97
N LYS A 509 -42.56 -14.72 18.99
CA LYS A 509 -43.21 -15.32 20.15
C LYS A 509 -43.02 -16.83 20.06
N VAL A 510 -42.30 -17.41 21.02
CA VAL A 510 -41.95 -18.85 21.02
C VAL A 510 -42.64 -19.52 22.18
N LYS A 511 -43.36 -20.61 21.93
CA LYS A 511 -43.93 -21.49 22.93
C LYS A 511 -43.26 -22.86 22.85
N ALA A 512 -42.74 -23.33 23.98
CA ALA A 512 -42.17 -24.67 24.09
C ALA A 512 -43.32 -25.70 24.11
N LEU A 513 -43.28 -26.69 23.26
CA LEU A 513 -44.29 -27.73 23.13
C LEU A 513 -43.86 -29.09 23.70
N GLY A 514 -42.60 -29.19 24.16
CA GLY A 514 -42.02 -30.39 24.73
C GLY A 514 -40.71 -30.06 25.45
N PRO A 515 -40.07 -31.04 26.09
CA PRO A 515 -38.75 -30.86 26.70
C PRO A 515 -37.69 -30.58 25.66
N THR A 516 -36.56 -30.09 26.08
CA THR A 516 -35.29 -30.11 25.29
C THR A 516 -34.74 -31.52 25.43
N VAL A 517 -34.35 -32.12 24.34
CA VAL A 517 -33.75 -33.47 24.23
C VAL A 517 -32.50 -33.37 23.34
N ASP A 518 -31.67 -34.39 23.38
CA ASP A 518 -30.55 -34.49 22.48
C ASP A 518 -30.99 -34.94 21.08
N LEU A 519 -30.26 -34.52 20.05
CA LEU A 519 -30.59 -34.86 18.67
C LEU A 519 -30.69 -36.38 18.45
N ALA A 520 -29.85 -37.18 19.10
CA ALA A 520 -29.86 -38.64 19.05
C ALA A 520 -31.13 -39.26 19.61
N GLU A 521 -31.86 -38.57 20.49
CA GLU A 521 -33.13 -39.05 21.03
C GLU A 521 -34.31 -38.93 20.02
N LEU A 522 -34.11 -38.18 18.94
CA LEU A 522 -35.11 -38.06 17.88
C LEU A 522 -34.82 -39.06 16.75
N PRO A 523 -35.80 -39.82 16.28
CA PRO A 523 -35.62 -40.57 15.04
C PRO A 523 -35.18 -39.66 13.90
N LEU A 524 -34.25 -40.14 13.04
CA LEU A 524 -33.70 -39.37 11.94
C LEU A 524 -34.79 -38.73 11.05
N ALA A 525 -35.91 -39.45 10.84
CA ALA A 525 -37.06 -38.92 10.07
C ALA A 525 -37.61 -37.60 10.65
N LYS A 526 -37.62 -37.43 11.99
CA LYS A 526 -38.04 -36.19 12.67
C LYS A 526 -36.93 -35.17 12.75
N ALA A 527 -35.69 -35.63 12.87
CA ALA A 527 -34.48 -34.80 12.92
C ALA A 527 -34.08 -34.24 11.53
N ARG A 528 -34.50 -34.86 10.45
CA ARG A 528 -34.13 -34.51 9.06
C ARG A 528 -34.36 -33.03 8.74
N LYS A 529 -35.54 -32.51 9.02
CA LYS A 529 -35.88 -31.10 8.67
C LYS A 529 -35.00 -30.07 9.39
N PRO A 530 -34.83 -30.13 10.73
CA PRO A 530 -33.91 -29.20 11.41
C PRO A 530 -32.45 -29.38 10.98
N ILE A 531 -31.97 -30.59 10.68
CA ILE A 531 -30.61 -30.82 10.16
C ILE A 531 -30.47 -30.18 8.77
N VAL A 532 -31.42 -30.38 7.87
CA VAL A 532 -31.39 -29.71 6.55
C VAL A 532 -31.33 -28.20 6.71
N THR A 533 -32.08 -27.63 7.66
CA THR A 533 -32.05 -26.19 7.94
C THR A 533 -30.66 -25.73 8.37
N ALA A 534 -30.00 -26.48 9.25
CA ALA A 534 -28.63 -26.18 9.70
C ALA A 534 -27.59 -26.28 8.57
N LEU A 535 -27.63 -27.37 7.81
CA LEU A 535 -26.74 -27.60 6.67
C LEU A 535 -26.91 -26.56 5.56
N VAL A 536 -28.16 -26.15 5.27
CA VAL A 536 -28.43 -25.07 4.29
C VAL A 536 -27.93 -23.73 4.80
N SER A 537 -28.02 -23.45 6.11
CA SER A 537 -27.46 -22.24 6.70
C SER A 537 -25.94 -22.19 6.53
N LEU A 538 -25.26 -23.28 6.89
CA LEU A 538 -23.79 -23.41 6.72
C LEU A 538 -23.37 -23.29 5.24
N ALA A 539 -24.10 -23.93 4.34
CA ALA A 539 -23.83 -23.83 2.90
C ALA A 539 -24.01 -22.39 2.38
N ARG A 540 -24.97 -21.63 2.90
CA ARG A 540 -25.14 -20.21 2.58
C ARG A 540 -24.01 -19.34 3.12
N ASP A 541 -23.49 -19.63 4.31
CA ASP A 541 -22.33 -18.95 4.86
C ASP A 541 -21.11 -19.15 3.96
N THR A 542 -20.82 -20.39 3.58
CA THR A 542 -19.73 -20.72 2.66
C THR A 542 -19.94 -20.05 1.29
N ALA A 543 -21.16 -20.11 0.76
CA ALA A 543 -21.50 -19.47 -0.51
C ALA A 543 -21.31 -17.94 -0.46
N TYR A 544 -21.64 -17.31 0.66
CA TYR A 544 -21.41 -15.88 0.87
C TYR A 544 -19.92 -15.55 0.91
N GLN A 545 -19.12 -16.31 1.64
CA GLN A 545 -17.66 -16.10 1.69
C GLN A 545 -17.04 -16.19 0.30
N ASN A 546 -17.36 -17.25 -0.45
CA ASN A 546 -16.88 -17.43 -1.82
C ASN A 546 -17.37 -16.30 -2.75
N TRP A 547 -18.63 -15.88 -2.60
CA TRP A 547 -19.20 -14.77 -3.34
C TRP A 547 -18.46 -13.47 -3.06
N LEU A 548 -18.20 -13.15 -1.78
CA LEU A 548 -17.50 -11.92 -1.37
C LEU A 548 -16.08 -11.90 -1.90
N LEU A 549 -15.32 -12.99 -1.72
CA LEU A 549 -13.96 -13.13 -2.25
C LEU A 549 -13.91 -12.92 -3.77
N ALA A 550 -14.85 -13.51 -4.50
CA ALA A 550 -14.92 -13.33 -5.95
C ALA A 550 -15.23 -11.88 -6.34
N ARG A 551 -16.12 -11.19 -5.59
CA ARG A 551 -16.45 -9.78 -5.83
C ARG A 551 -15.31 -8.86 -5.47
N GLU A 552 -14.61 -9.08 -4.37
CA GLU A 552 -13.42 -8.34 -4.00
C GLU A 552 -12.31 -8.47 -5.05
N LYS A 553 -12.05 -9.69 -5.50
CA LYS A 553 -11.07 -9.94 -6.57
C LYS A 553 -11.44 -9.21 -7.87
N SER A 554 -12.71 -9.25 -8.25
CA SER A 554 -13.21 -8.53 -9.43
C SER A 554 -13.13 -7.00 -9.25
N ALA A 555 -13.40 -6.50 -8.04
CA ALA A 555 -13.39 -5.09 -7.74
C ALA A 555 -11.99 -4.48 -7.67
N GLN A 556 -10.92 -5.29 -7.51
CA GLN A 556 -9.54 -4.79 -7.44
C GLN A 556 -9.17 -3.93 -8.66
N SER A 557 -9.63 -4.29 -9.86
CA SER A 557 -9.38 -3.49 -11.08
C SER A 557 -10.09 -2.13 -11.09
N GLN A 558 -11.09 -1.95 -10.24
CA GLN A 558 -11.87 -0.71 -10.07
C GLN A 558 -11.64 -0.07 -8.70
N THR A 559 -10.58 -0.49 -8.01
CA THR A 559 -10.16 0.06 -6.72
C THR A 559 -9.05 1.07 -6.96
N LEU A 560 -9.24 2.26 -6.42
CA LEU A 560 -8.31 3.38 -6.51
C LEU A 560 -7.89 3.79 -5.09
N CYS A 561 -6.61 3.63 -4.75
CA CYS A 561 -6.07 3.96 -3.43
C CYS A 561 -4.86 4.89 -3.51
N TRP A 562 -4.58 5.61 -2.44
CA TRP A 562 -3.40 6.47 -2.32
C TRP A 562 -2.08 5.70 -2.24
N ARG A 563 -2.13 4.44 -1.85
CA ARG A 563 -0.98 3.52 -1.77
C ARG A 563 -1.26 2.30 -2.62
N ASP A 564 -0.21 1.61 -3.01
CA ASP A 564 -0.25 0.28 -3.62
C ASP A 564 -0.91 -0.81 -2.77
N LEU A 565 -1.38 -0.45 -1.61
CA LEU A 565 -2.10 -1.31 -0.71
C LEU A 565 -3.50 -1.55 -1.28
N LEU A 566 -3.55 -2.35 -2.35
CA LEU A 566 -4.79 -3.07 -2.61
C LEU A 566 -5.06 -3.90 -1.36
N PRO A 567 -6.26 -3.82 -0.78
CA PRO A 567 -6.64 -4.65 0.35
C PRO A 567 -6.40 -6.13 0.01
N ALA A 568 -6.04 -6.92 1.00
CA ALA A 568 -6.02 -8.36 0.83
C ALA A 568 -7.42 -8.82 0.40
N VAL A 569 -7.48 -9.79 -0.51
CA VAL A 569 -8.75 -10.47 -0.86
C VAL A 569 -8.97 -11.55 0.20
N GLU A 570 -9.62 -11.16 1.27
CA GLU A 570 -9.79 -11.98 2.47
C GLU A 570 -11.07 -11.58 3.19
N VAL A 571 -11.84 -12.55 3.66
CA VAL A 571 -13.00 -12.28 4.51
C VAL A 571 -12.56 -12.13 5.95
N VAL A 572 -12.73 -10.94 6.50
CA VAL A 572 -12.44 -10.62 7.91
C VAL A 572 -13.77 -10.32 8.61
N PRO A 573 -14.38 -11.30 9.31
CA PRO A 573 -15.60 -11.06 10.07
C PRO A 573 -15.27 -10.30 11.35
N LEU A 574 -15.74 -9.06 11.45
CA LEU A 574 -15.55 -8.26 12.68
C LEU A 574 -16.30 -8.82 13.90
N THR A 575 -17.21 -9.75 13.67
CA THR A 575 -17.88 -10.52 14.72
C THR A 575 -16.96 -11.49 15.45
N ASP A 576 -15.79 -11.83 14.90
CA ASP A 576 -14.77 -12.61 15.62
C ASP A 576 -14.14 -11.80 16.77
N TYR A 577 -14.14 -10.47 16.64
CA TYR A 577 -13.65 -9.54 17.67
C TYR A 577 -14.77 -8.99 18.56
N LEU A 578 -16.01 -8.97 18.07
CA LEU A 578 -17.19 -8.45 18.75
C LEU A 578 -18.33 -9.49 18.63
N PRO A 579 -18.20 -10.66 19.29
CA PRO A 579 -19.08 -11.80 19.05
C PRO A 579 -20.55 -11.55 19.40
N TYR A 580 -20.82 -10.66 20.36
CA TYR A 580 -22.18 -10.26 20.71
C TYR A 580 -22.90 -9.43 19.62
N LEU A 581 -22.19 -9.03 18.57
CA LEU A 581 -22.76 -8.36 17.40
C LEU A 581 -23.05 -9.31 16.23
N ALA A 582 -22.70 -10.60 16.35
CA ALA A 582 -23.02 -11.59 15.34
C ALA A 582 -24.56 -11.73 15.20
N LEU A 583 -25.03 -11.88 13.96
CA LEU A 583 -26.39 -12.40 13.74
C LEU A 583 -26.46 -13.78 14.38
N ASP A 584 -27.50 -14.00 15.22
CA ASP A 584 -27.77 -15.32 15.78
C ASP A 584 -28.06 -16.35 14.68
N SER A 585 -27.04 -16.71 13.93
CA SER A 585 -26.95 -17.99 13.25
C SER A 585 -26.30 -18.93 14.27
N GLY A 586 -26.99 -19.92 14.77
CA GLY A 586 -26.46 -20.86 15.78
C GLY A 586 -25.17 -21.58 15.41
N ALA A 587 -24.51 -21.19 14.32
CA ALA A 587 -23.22 -21.67 13.86
C ALA A 587 -22.03 -21.11 14.64
N ALA A 588 -22.16 -19.99 15.36
CA ALA A 588 -21.03 -19.37 16.09
C ALA A 588 -20.65 -20.11 17.40
N ALA A 589 -21.47 -21.01 17.89
CA ALA A 589 -21.21 -21.74 19.13
C ALA A 589 -20.33 -22.99 18.97
N SER A 590 -20.08 -23.48 17.75
CA SER A 590 -19.39 -24.77 17.56
C SER A 590 -17.88 -24.67 17.29
N THR A 591 -17.34 -23.48 16.98
CA THR A 591 -15.89 -23.33 16.74
C THR A 591 -15.08 -23.15 18.02
N ALA A 592 -15.70 -22.78 19.13
CA ALA A 592 -15.02 -22.68 20.44
C ALA A 592 -14.83 -24.03 21.17
N ALA A 593 -15.43 -25.12 20.68
CA ALA A 593 -15.38 -26.44 21.33
C ALA A 593 -14.39 -27.42 20.67
N VAL A 594 -13.64 -27.04 19.66
CA VAL A 594 -12.69 -27.92 18.94
C VAL A 594 -11.22 -27.51 19.17
N GLY A 595 -10.96 -26.59 20.08
CA GLY A 595 -9.62 -26.16 20.49
C GLY A 595 -9.38 -26.35 21.99
N GLY A 596 -9.41 -27.59 22.47
CA GLY A 596 -8.98 -27.99 23.80
C GLY A 596 -8.02 -29.19 23.68
#